data_b0baa0dbab65c0f42bdbe9d2d2d1410f
#
_entry.id   b0baa0dbab65c0f42bdbe9d2d2d1410f
#
_cell.length_a   1.000
_cell.length_b   1.000
_cell.length_c   1.000
_cell.angle_alpha   90.00
_cell.angle_beta   90.00
_cell.angle_gamma   90.00
#
_symmetry.space_group_name_H-M   'P 1'
#
loop_
_entity.id
_entity.type
_entity.pdbx_description
1 polymer ?
#
loop_
_entity_poly.entity_id
_entity_poly.type
_entity_poly.pdbx_seq_one_letter_code
_entity_poly.pdbx_strand_id
1 'polypeptide(L)'
;GKADAGVMDAVAKKIARFHEEAQTGGRIDEMGSAAVIRHNHEENFAQTEKYIDVTLSAFQHGFLKSYAEKFLAASEALLAKRVAEHKIRDCHGDLHLEHICVADEIIVFDCIEFNERFRFADVAAEVAFLNMDLDYNGYFSQSADFTNSYLKYSHDEDLRALLNFYRCYYAFVRGKVTSFRLDQKELPQAEREEIRRIASKY
;
A
#
# COMPACT_ATOMS: atom_id res chain seq x y z
N GLY A 1 20.16 12.07 -3.29
CA GLY A 1 20.05 13.04 -2.21
C GLY A 1 19.51 12.36 -0.97
N LYS A 2 19.92 12.76 0.23
CA LYS A 2 19.33 12.22 1.45
C LYS A 2 17.93 12.79 1.59
N ALA A 3 16.91 11.92 1.64
CA ALA A 3 15.57 12.32 2.04
C ALA A 3 15.62 12.72 3.53
N ASP A 4 15.61 14.00 3.81
CA ASP A 4 15.52 14.55 5.16
C ASP A 4 14.07 14.83 5.56
N ALA A 5 13.85 15.24 6.81
CA ALA A 5 12.50 15.55 7.31
C ALA A 5 11.80 16.66 6.51
N GLY A 6 12.55 17.62 5.95
CA GLY A 6 12.00 18.68 5.11
C GLY A 6 11.46 18.15 3.79
N VAL A 7 12.15 17.18 3.18
CA VAL A 7 11.66 16.49 1.97
C VAL A 7 10.40 15.69 2.28
N MET A 8 10.36 14.96 3.41
CA MET A 8 9.17 14.20 3.80
C MET A 8 7.97 15.11 4.10
N ASP A 9 8.18 16.27 4.69
CA ASP A 9 7.12 17.27 4.90
C ASP A 9 6.58 17.80 3.57
N ALA A 10 7.46 18.10 2.60
CA ALA A 10 7.05 18.57 1.27
C ALA A 10 6.26 17.48 0.50
N VAL A 11 6.71 16.21 0.54
CA VAL A 11 6.00 15.07 -0.06
C VAL A 11 4.63 14.92 0.60
N ALA A 12 4.57 14.90 1.92
CA ALA A 12 3.33 14.75 2.67
C ALA A 12 2.31 15.86 2.35
N LYS A 13 2.78 17.11 2.28
CA LYS A 13 1.95 18.26 1.89
C LYS A 13 1.38 18.10 0.48
N LYS A 14 2.21 17.67 -0.48
CA LYS A 14 1.79 17.43 -1.87
C LYS A 14 0.72 16.36 -1.95
N ILE A 15 0.93 15.22 -1.26
CA ILE A 15 0.02 14.08 -1.27
C ILE A 15 -1.28 14.41 -0.53
N ALA A 16 -1.22 15.08 0.64
CA ALA A 16 -2.41 15.48 1.37
C ALA A 16 -3.31 16.41 0.54
N ARG A 17 -2.71 17.38 -0.15
CA ARG A 17 -3.43 18.27 -1.06
C ARG A 17 -4.04 17.51 -2.24
N PHE A 18 -3.29 16.60 -2.86
CA PHE A 18 -3.80 15.76 -3.94
C PHE A 18 -5.02 14.95 -3.48
N HIS A 19 -4.95 14.30 -2.31
CA HIS A 19 -6.07 13.55 -1.76
C HIS A 19 -7.28 14.44 -1.44
N GLU A 20 -7.07 15.68 -0.97
CA GLU A 20 -8.15 16.62 -0.70
C GLU A 20 -8.90 17.01 -1.98
N GLU A 21 -8.17 17.23 -3.07
CA GLU A 21 -8.71 17.63 -4.38
C GLU A 21 -9.22 16.46 -5.22
N ALA A 22 -8.81 15.20 -4.91
CA ALA A 22 -9.17 14.01 -5.66
C ALA A 22 -10.67 13.68 -5.58
N GLN A 23 -11.20 13.07 -6.64
CA GLN A 23 -12.60 12.66 -6.71
C GLN A 23 -12.96 11.65 -5.62
N THR A 24 -14.21 11.70 -5.18
CA THR A 24 -14.82 10.80 -4.20
C THR A 24 -16.31 10.66 -4.49
N GLY A 25 -16.98 9.74 -3.81
CA GLY A 25 -18.42 9.52 -3.95
C GLY A 25 -18.80 8.46 -4.97
N GLY A 26 -20.05 8.03 -4.93
CA GLY A 26 -20.59 7.04 -5.87
C GLY A 26 -19.79 5.73 -5.88
N ARG A 27 -19.40 5.27 -7.07
CA ARG A 27 -18.66 4.01 -7.22
C ARG A 27 -17.24 4.03 -6.62
N ILE A 28 -16.67 5.22 -6.38
CA ILE A 28 -15.37 5.33 -5.70
C ILE A 28 -15.55 4.85 -4.25
N ASP A 29 -16.60 5.32 -3.57
CA ASP A 29 -16.88 4.94 -2.18
C ASP A 29 -17.14 3.43 -2.03
N GLU A 30 -17.71 2.77 -3.03
CA GLU A 30 -17.94 1.32 -3.03
C GLU A 30 -16.64 0.53 -2.85
N MET A 31 -15.51 1.03 -3.38
CA MET A 31 -14.20 0.39 -3.28
C MET A 31 -13.63 0.39 -1.86
N GLY A 32 -14.10 1.28 -0.99
CA GLY A 32 -13.73 1.33 0.44
C GLY A 32 -14.55 0.40 1.33
N SER A 33 -15.53 -0.32 0.80
CA SER A 33 -16.35 -1.24 1.60
C SER A 33 -15.53 -2.42 2.13
N ALA A 34 -15.85 -2.87 3.37
CA ALA A 34 -15.20 -4.04 3.96
C ALA A 34 -15.29 -5.29 3.08
N ALA A 35 -16.38 -5.43 2.31
CA ALA A 35 -16.57 -6.55 1.38
C ALA A 35 -15.55 -6.52 0.22
N VAL A 36 -15.33 -5.35 -0.39
CA VAL A 36 -14.36 -5.20 -1.49
C VAL A 36 -12.93 -5.39 -0.97
N ILE A 37 -12.59 -4.80 0.19
CA ILE A 37 -11.26 -4.96 0.79
C ILE A 37 -11.02 -6.44 1.11
N ARG A 38 -11.99 -7.15 1.69
CA ARG A 38 -11.93 -8.59 1.95
C ARG A 38 -11.68 -9.39 0.67
N HIS A 39 -12.46 -9.11 -0.39
CA HIS A 39 -12.30 -9.78 -1.68
C HIS A 39 -10.89 -9.58 -2.25
N ASN A 40 -10.31 -8.37 -2.15
CA ASN A 40 -8.95 -8.09 -2.59
C ASN A 40 -7.91 -8.92 -1.82
N HIS A 41 -8.09 -9.09 -0.51
CA HIS A 41 -7.23 -9.92 0.31
C HIS A 41 -7.35 -11.41 -0.05
N GLU A 42 -8.56 -11.92 -0.17
CA GLU A 42 -8.83 -13.32 -0.53
C GLU A 42 -8.22 -13.68 -1.89
N GLU A 43 -8.39 -12.81 -2.88
CA GLU A 43 -7.77 -12.97 -4.20
C GLU A 43 -6.24 -13.00 -4.12
N ASN A 44 -5.62 -12.11 -3.34
CA ASN A 44 -4.19 -12.09 -3.15
C ASN A 44 -3.67 -13.38 -2.50
N PHE A 45 -4.36 -13.88 -1.47
CA PHE A 45 -3.99 -15.15 -0.82
C PHE A 45 -4.16 -16.34 -1.77
N ALA A 46 -5.25 -16.43 -2.52
CA ALA A 46 -5.46 -17.50 -3.50
C ALA A 46 -4.38 -17.50 -4.60
N GLN A 47 -4.01 -16.33 -5.11
CA GLN A 47 -2.97 -16.19 -6.14
C GLN A 47 -1.57 -16.57 -5.64
N THR A 48 -1.33 -16.55 -4.33
CA THR A 48 -0.02 -16.83 -3.73
C THR A 48 0.13 -18.23 -3.18
N GLU A 49 -0.91 -19.05 -3.16
CA GLU A 49 -0.85 -20.43 -2.66
C GLU A 49 0.28 -21.25 -3.31
N LYS A 50 0.52 -21.09 -4.61
CA LYS A 50 1.58 -21.80 -5.34
C LYS A 50 3.00 -21.37 -4.97
N TYR A 51 3.16 -20.28 -4.23
CA TYR A 51 4.45 -19.78 -3.75
C TYR A 51 4.71 -20.10 -2.28
N ILE A 52 3.81 -20.83 -1.61
CA ILE A 52 4.04 -21.33 -0.27
C ILE A 52 5.28 -22.26 -0.31
N ASP A 53 6.18 -22.07 0.66
CA ASP A 53 7.50 -22.71 0.78
C ASP A 53 8.46 -22.39 -0.40
N VAL A 54 8.12 -21.38 -1.21
CA VAL A 54 8.99 -20.83 -2.28
C VAL A 54 9.47 -19.43 -1.93
N THR A 55 8.55 -18.51 -1.62
CA THR A 55 8.85 -17.11 -1.27
C THR A 55 8.30 -16.71 0.10
N LEU A 56 7.33 -17.45 0.65
CA LEU A 56 6.85 -17.32 2.02
C LEU A 56 6.50 -18.71 2.57
N SER A 57 6.66 -18.90 3.88
CA SER A 57 6.32 -20.17 4.51
C SER A 57 4.80 -20.36 4.66
N ALA A 58 4.34 -21.61 4.80
CA ALA A 58 2.95 -21.94 5.10
C ALA A 58 2.47 -21.23 6.40
N PHE A 59 3.35 -21.12 7.40
CA PHE A 59 3.06 -20.39 8.64
C PHE A 59 2.82 -18.90 8.39
N GLN A 60 3.69 -18.23 7.64
CA GLN A 60 3.54 -16.79 7.30
C GLN A 60 2.25 -16.56 6.51
N HIS A 61 1.98 -17.36 5.49
CA HIS A 61 0.77 -17.26 4.69
C HIS A 61 -0.49 -17.39 5.55
N GLY A 62 -0.59 -18.42 6.40
CA GLY A 62 -1.73 -18.64 7.30
C GLY A 62 -1.86 -17.55 8.37
N PHE A 63 -0.75 -17.09 8.94
CA PHE A 63 -0.73 -16.01 9.93
C PHE A 63 -1.25 -14.68 9.33
N LEU A 64 -0.75 -14.28 8.16
CA LEU A 64 -1.15 -13.04 7.47
C LEU A 64 -2.62 -13.10 7.06
N LYS A 65 -3.10 -14.24 6.56
CA LYS A 65 -4.51 -14.45 6.23
C LYS A 65 -5.40 -14.29 7.47
N SER A 66 -5.05 -14.96 8.57
CA SER A 66 -5.80 -14.84 9.84
C SER A 66 -5.76 -13.43 10.42
N TYR A 67 -4.63 -12.72 10.30
CA TYR A 67 -4.52 -11.32 10.71
C TYR A 67 -5.48 -10.43 9.92
N ALA A 68 -5.49 -10.55 8.60
CA ALA A 68 -6.35 -9.76 7.72
C ALA A 68 -7.83 -10.00 8.02
N GLU A 69 -8.26 -11.26 8.17
CA GLU A 69 -9.63 -11.64 8.50
C GLU A 69 -10.09 -11.05 9.84
N LYS A 70 -9.26 -11.16 10.88
CA LYS A 70 -9.56 -10.62 12.22
C LYS A 70 -9.61 -9.11 12.22
N PHE A 71 -8.67 -8.47 11.54
CA PHE A 71 -8.66 -7.01 11.44
C PHE A 71 -9.92 -6.48 10.75
N LEU A 72 -10.28 -7.05 9.61
CA LEU A 72 -11.47 -6.64 8.85
C LEU A 72 -12.75 -6.82 9.67
N ALA A 73 -12.89 -7.95 10.39
CA ALA A 73 -14.03 -8.18 11.26
C ALA A 73 -14.12 -7.17 12.42
N ALA A 74 -12.97 -6.80 13.00
CA ALA A 74 -12.93 -5.83 14.10
C ALA A 74 -13.08 -4.36 13.65
N SER A 75 -12.82 -4.07 12.37
CA SER A 75 -12.74 -2.70 11.84
C SER A 75 -13.91 -2.29 10.95
N GLU A 76 -14.97 -3.11 10.83
CA GLU A 76 -16.10 -2.84 9.94
C GLU A 76 -16.73 -1.45 10.17
N ALA A 77 -16.92 -1.05 11.43
CA ALA A 77 -17.46 0.26 11.78
C ALA A 77 -16.52 1.41 11.36
N LEU A 78 -15.21 1.23 11.52
CA LEU A 78 -14.21 2.21 11.10
C LEU A 78 -14.20 2.34 9.57
N LEU A 79 -14.20 1.24 8.85
CA LEU A 79 -14.23 1.26 7.38
C LEU A 79 -15.50 1.92 6.85
N ALA A 80 -16.67 1.63 7.45
CA ALA A 80 -17.91 2.29 7.10
C ALA A 80 -17.87 3.81 7.38
N LYS A 81 -17.27 4.23 8.50
CA LYS A 81 -17.03 5.64 8.81
C LYS A 81 -16.15 6.30 7.74
N ARG A 82 -15.06 5.64 7.33
CA ARG A 82 -14.15 6.14 6.29
C ARG A 82 -14.88 6.41 4.97
N VAL A 83 -15.76 5.50 4.56
CA VAL A 83 -16.62 5.68 3.38
C VAL A 83 -17.55 6.88 3.57
N ALA A 84 -18.25 6.97 4.71
CA ALA A 84 -19.19 8.06 5.01
C ALA A 84 -18.51 9.45 5.07
N GLU A 85 -17.25 9.49 5.46
CA GLU A 85 -16.43 10.72 5.52
C GLU A 85 -15.67 11.01 4.21
N HIS A 86 -15.99 10.30 3.12
CA HIS A 86 -15.38 10.49 1.81
C HIS A 86 -13.84 10.36 1.84
N LYS A 87 -13.32 9.42 2.63
CA LYS A 87 -11.89 9.10 2.68
C LYS A 87 -11.44 8.14 1.59
N ILE A 88 -12.40 7.61 0.82
CA ILE A 88 -12.12 6.82 -0.38
C ILE A 88 -12.01 7.80 -1.54
N ARG A 89 -10.87 7.78 -2.22
CA ARG A 89 -10.54 8.76 -3.25
C ARG A 89 -10.03 8.10 -4.52
N ASP A 90 -10.07 8.85 -5.61
CA ASP A 90 -9.36 8.52 -6.83
C ASP A 90 -7.87 8.84 -6.63
N CYS A 91 -7.16 7.87 -6.04
CA CYS A 91 -5.77 7.96 -5.61
C CYS A 91 -4.77 7.78 -6.77
N HIS A 92 -3.48 7.78 -6.48
CA HIS A 92 -2.41 7.43 -7.42
C HIS A 92 -2.40 5.89 -7.70
N GLY A 93 -2.62 5.09 -6.66
CA GLY A 93 -2.75 3.64 -6.72
C GLY A 93 -1.42 2.87 -6.68
N ASP A 94 -0.29 3.52 -6.99
CA ASP A 94 1.04 2.92 -6.94
C ASP A 94 2.08 3.91 -6.38
N LEU A 95 1.76 4.52 -5.23
CA LEU A 95 2.59 5.54 -4.62
C LEU A 95 3.76 4.92 -3.85
N HIS A 96 4.93 4.86 -4.49
CA HIS A 96 6.18 4.40 -3.90
C HIS A 96 7.38 5.27 -4.34
N LEU A 97 8.55 5.04 -3.77
CA LEU A 97 9.72 5.93 -3.92
C LEU A 97 10.14 6.16 -5.37
N GLU A 98 10.03 5.17 -6.24
CA GLU A 98 10.44 5.28 -7.64
C GLU A 98 9.54 6.23 -8.45
N HIS A 99 8.30 6.50 -7.97
CA HIS A 99 7.34 7.39 -8.59
C HIS A 99 7.34 8.82 -8.01
N ILE A 100 8.33 9.13 -7.14
CA ILE A 100 8.48 10.47 -6.54
C ILE A 100 9.81 11.06 -6.96
N CYS A 101 9.75 12.15 -7.71
CA CYS A 101 10.92 12.94 -8.07
C CYS A 101 11.01 14.18 -7.18
N VAL A 102 12.18 14.36 -6.56
CA VAL A 102 12.51 15.54 -5.74
C VAL A 102 13.42 16.46 -6.54
N ALA A 103 12.87 17.54 -7.05
CA ALA A 103 13.55 18.58 -7.80
C ALA A 103 13.29 19.94 -7.13
N ASP A 104 13.12 21.01 -7.89
CA ASP A 104 12.69 22.33 -7.37
C ASP A 104 11.30 22.24 -6.72
N GLU A 105 10.48 21.31 -7.20
CA GLU A 105 9.21 20.91 -6.61
C GLU A 105 9.10 19.37 -6.52
N ILE A 106 8.16 18.89 -5.69
CA ILE A 106 7.84 17.48 -5.63
C ILE A 106 6.95 17.10 -6.81
N ILE A 107 7.41 16.14 -7.62
CA ILE A 107 6.66 15.60 -8.76
C ILE A 107 6.33 14.14 -8.44
N VAL A 108 5.05 13.79 -8.54
CA VAL A 108 4.57 12.39 -8.44
C VAL A 108 4.02 12.01 -9.80
N PHE A 109 4.41 10.86 -10.32
CA PHE A 109 4.11 10.42 -11.68
C PHE A 109 3.81 8.92 -11.74
N ASP A 110 3.38 8.42 -12.90
CA ASP A 110 3.11 7.01 -13.17
C ASP A 110 1.98 6.42 -12.31
N CYS A 111 0.86 7.17 -12.19
CA CYS A 111 -0.33 6.65 -11.52
C CYS A 111 -0.97 5.50 -12.31
N ILE A 112 -1.72 4.64 -11.63
CA ILE A 112 -2.46 3.56 -12.28
C ILE A 112 -3.59 4.14 -13.13
N GLU A 113 -3.52 3.97 -14.46
CA GLU A 113 -4.56 4.43 -15.39
C GLU A 113 -5.47 3.29 -15.88
N PHE A 114 -4.98 2.06 -15.87
CA PHE A 114 -5.59 0.90 -16.52
C PHE A 114 -6.64 0.15 -15.66
N ASN A 115 -6.72 0.44 -14.35
CA ASN A 115 -7.62 -0.28 -13.44
C ASN A 115 -8.05 0.58 -12.25
N GLU A 116 -9.29 1.05 -12.29
CA GLU A 116 -9.90 1.86 -11.24
C GLU A 116 -9.95 1.16 -9.88
N ARG A 117 -10.09 -0.17 -9.84
CA ARG A 117 -10.08 -0.97 -8.60
C ARG A 117 -8.78 -0.83 -7.81
N PHE A 118 -7.65 -0.56 -8.47
CA PHE A 118 -6.37 -0.37 -7.80
C PHE A 118 -6.12 1.10 -7.43
N ARG A 119 -6.85 2.01 -8.05
CA ARG A 119 -6.71 3.44 -7.85
C ARG A 119 -7.74 4.00 -6.86
N PHE A 120 -8.97 3.51 -6.89
CA PHE A 120 -9.99 3.91 -5.94
C PHE A 120 -9.76 3.25 -4.60
N ALA A 121 -9.22 4.00 -3.64
CA ALA A 121 -8.76 3.46 -2.36
C ALA A 121 -8.97 4.46 -1.22
N ASP A 122 -8.97 3.94 0.00
CA ASP A 122 -8.81 4.78 1.18
C ASP A 122 -7.45 5.49 1.13
N VAL A 123 -7.43 6.79 1.37
CA VAL A 123 -6.17 7.57 1.43
C VAL A 123 -5.17 6.98 2.43
N ALA A 124 -5.65 6.28 3.47
CA ALA A 124 -4.80 5.56 4.41
C ALA A 124 -4.03 4.42 3.74
N ALA A 125 -4.62 3.77 2.74
CA ALA A 125 -3.98 2.72 1.97
C ALA A 125 -2.81 3.29 1.15
N GLU A 126 -3.01 4.41 0.47
CA GLU A 126 -1.95 5.04 -0.31
C GLU A 126 -0.79 5.58 0.57
N VAL A 127 -1.11 6.22 1.70
CA VAL A 127 -0.09 6.63 2.68
C VAL A 127 0.69 5.43 3.20
N ALA A 128 0.01 4.33 3.50
CA ALA A 128 0.65 3.10 3.97
C ALA A 128 1.53 2.44 2.90
N PHE A 129 1.20 2.58 1.63
CA PHE A 129 2.03 2.07 0.54
C PHE A 129 3.40 2.75 0.53
N LEU A 130 3.46 4.08 0.54
CA LEU A 130 4.73 4.81 0.61
C LEU A 130 5.49 4.50 1.90
N ASN A 131 4.78 4.41 3.03
CA ASN A 131 5.40 4.01 4.30
C ASN A 131 6.04 2.62 4.22
N MET A 132 5.35 1.65 3.67
CA MET A 132 5.86 0.29 3.47
C MET A 132 7.11 0.30 2.60
N ASP A 133 7.13 1.07 1.52
CA ASP A 133 8.28 1.14 0.63
C ASP A 133 9.48 1.86 1.28
N LEU A 134 9.24 2.92 2.05
CA LEU A 134 10.26 3.55 2.89
C LEU A 134 10.86 2.56 3.91
N ASP A 135 10.02 1.82 4.62
CA ASP A 135 10.44 0.81 5.61
C ASP A 135 11.23 -0.34 4.95
N TYR A 136 10.78 -0.82 3.79
CA TYR A 136 11.46 -1.85 3.01
C TYR A 136 12.88 -1.44 2.62
N ASN A 137 13.08 -0.14 2.31
CA ASN A 137 14.38 0.44 1.96
C ASN A 137 15.19 0.89 3.19
N GLY A 138 14.71 0.68 4.42
CA GLY A 138 15.40 1.01 5.67
C GLY A 138 15.26 2.47 6.10
N TYR A 139 14.35 3.23 5.51
CA TYR A 139 14.08 4.65 5.81
C TYR A 139 12.99 4.82 6.88
N PHE A 140 13.14 4.14 8.04
CA PHE A 140 12.12 4.12 9.10
C PHE A 140 11.81 5.49 9.70
N SER A 141 12.83 6.35 9.87
CA SER A 141 12.62 7.71 10.36
C SER A 141 11.84 8.55 9.37
N GLN A 142 12.15 8.43 8.08
CA GLN A 142 11.44 9.14 7.00
C GLN A 142 9.99 8.66 6.85
N SER A 143 9.74 7.37 7.05
CA SER A 143 8.38 6.81 7.10
C SER A 143 7.57 7.42 8.24
N ALA A 144 8.17 7.59 9.42
CA ALA A 144 7.53 8.25 10.55
C ALA A 144 7.31 9.75 10.31
N ASP A 145 8.31 10.44 9.76
CA ASP A 145 8.24 11.88 9.43
C ASP A 145 7.15 12.14 8.38
N PHE A 146 7.08 11.32 7.33
CA PHE A 146 6.03 11.38 6.31
C PHE A 146 4.64 11.22 6.93
N THR A 147 4.44 10.19 7.75
CA THR A 147 3.16 9.95 8.42
C THR A 147 2.73 11.14 9.28
N ASN A 148 3.63 11.65 10.12
CA ASN A 148 3.33 12.76 11.00
C ASN A 148 3.00 14.05 10.23
N SER A 149 3.75 14.33 9.17
CA SER A 149 3.50 15.47 8.30
C SER A 149 2.20 15.32 7.51
N TYR A 150 1.90 14.11 7.01
CA TYR A 150 0.62 13.86 6.33
C TYR A 150 -0.58 14.12 7.25
N LEU A 151 -0.55 13.61 8.47
CA LEU A 151 -1.61 13.84 9.47
C LEU A 151 -1.77 15.31 9.83
N LYS A 152 -0.66 16.06 9.92
CA LYS A 152 -0.68 17.52 10.14
C LYS A 152 -1.45 18.26 9.04
N TYR A 153 -1.34 17.81 7.78
CA TYR A 153 -2.00 18.48 6.65
C TYR A 153 -3.41 17.93 6.38
N SER A 154 -3.63 16.64 6.56
CA SER A 154 -4.92 15.98 6.29
C SER A 154 -5.92 16.05 7.44
N HIS A 155 -5.45 16.28 8.67
CA HIS A 155 -6.25 16.22 9.91
C HIS A 155 -7.01 14.89 10.08
N ASP A 156 -6.48 13.79 9.56
CA ASP A 156 -7.12 12.46 9.50
C ASP A 156 -6.53 11.52 10.57
N GLU A 157 -6.93 11.71 11.82
CA GLU A 157 -6.40 10.92 12.94
C GLU A 157 -6.78 9.43 12.89
N ASP A 158 -7.94 9.07 12.30
CA ASP A 158 -8.38 7.69 12.14
C ASP A 158 -7.46 6.86 11.23
N LEU A 159 -6.72 7.52 10.34
CA LEU A 159 -5.74 6.89 9.46
C LEU A 159 -4.72 6.05 10.23
N ARG A 160 -4.31 6.48 11.43
CA ARG A 160 -3.32 5.75 12.26
C ARG A 160 -3.75 4.30 12.56
N ALA A 161 -5.05 4.08 12.77
CA ALA A 161 -5.59 2.76 13.07
C ALA A 161 -5.50 1.78 11.87
N LEU A 162 -5.41 2.31 10.65
CA LEU A 162 -5.40 1.53 9.41
C LEU A 162 -3.98 1.30 8.86
N LEU A 163 -2.99 2.11 9.26
CA LEU A 163 -1.66 2.10 8.64
C LEU A 163 -0.99 0.73 8.65
N ASN A 164 -0.95 0.05 9.79
CA ASN A 164 -0.26 -1.24 9.88
C ASN A 164 -0.95 -2.33 9.05
N PHE A 165 -2.29 -2.28 8.97
CA PHE A 165 -3.06 -3.17 8.13
C PHE A 165 -2.73 -2.99 6.65
N TYR A 166 -2.74 -1.76 6.16
CA TYR A 166 -2.43 -1.47 4.77
C TYR A 166 -0.94 -1.62 4.44
N ARG A 167 -0.02 -1.34 5.36
CA ARG A 167 1.41 -1.66 5.18
C ARG A 167 1.61 -3.16 4.95
N CYS A 168 0.98 -3.98 5.78
CA CYS A 168 1.00 -5.44 5.63
C CYS A 168 0.40 -5.87 4.27
N TYR A 169 -0.72 -5.27 3.89
CA TYR A 169 -1.37 -5.53 2.59
C TYR A 169 -0.41 -5.24 1.42
N TYR A 170 0.19 -4.06 1.38
CA TYR A 170 1.07 -3.68 0.27
C TYR A 170 2.39 -4.44 0.27
N ALA A 171 2.96 -4.76 1.43
CA ALA A 171 4.11 -5.66 1.51
C ALA A 171 3.78 -7.02 0.88
N PHE A 172 2.61 -7.59 1.23
CA PHE A 172 2.14 -8.84 0.64
C PHE A 172 1.91 -8.72 -0.88
N VAL A 173 1.30 -7.64 -1.36
CA VAL A 173 1.11 -7.37 -2.80
C VAL A 173 2.44 -7.27 -3.54
N ARG A 174 3.43 -6.55 -3.01
CA ARG A 174 4.78 -6.42 -3.60
C ARG A 174 5.50 -7.76 -3.63
N GLY A 175 5.43 -8.53 -2.54
CA GLY A 175 5.97 -9.89 -2.48
C GLY A 175 5.31 -10.82 -3.51
N LYS A 176 3.97 -10.74 -3.65
CA LYS A 176 3.19 -11.47 -4.65
C LYS A 176 3.63 -11.13 -6.08
N VAL A 177 3.64 -9.84 -6.43
CA VAL A 177 4.01 -9.39 -7.79
C VAL A 177 5.45 -9.79 -8.12
N THR A 178 6.36 -9.69 -7.16
CA THR A 178 7.74 -10.17 -7.32
C THR A 178 7.77 -11.69 -7.56
N SER A 179 6.97 -12.46 -6.81
CA SER A 179 6.87 -13.92 -6.96
C SER A 179 6.36 -14.36 -8.33
N PHE A 180 5.47 -13.58 -8.96
CA PHE A 180 4.96 -13.88 -10.31
C PHE A 180 6.06 -13.96 -11.37
N ARG A 181 7.19 -13.28 -11.18
CA ARG A 181 8.35 -13.37 -12.08
C ARG A 181 8.94 -14.79 -12.12
N LEU A 182 8.74 -15.59 -11.06
CA LEU A 182 9.18 -17.00 -11.04
C LEU A 182 8.44 -17.90 -12.03
N ASP A 183 7.30 -17.47 -12.58
CA ASP A 183 6.51 -18.22 -13.56
C ASP A 183 7.12 -18.17 -14.96
N GLN A 184 8.13 -17.34 -15.19
CA GLN A 184 8.84 -17.27 -16.49
C GLN A 184 9.60 -18.57 -16.73
N LYS A 185 9.37 -19.19 -17.91
CA LYS A 185 9.88 -20.54 -18.24
C LYS A 185 11.40 -20.60 -18.32
N GLU A 186 12.04 -19.57 -18.84
CA GLU A 186 13.49 -19.55 -19.12
C GLU A 186 14.25 -18.60 -18.17
N LEU A 187 13.95 -18.69 -16.88
CA LEU A 187 14.59 -17.85 -15.88
C LEU A 187 15.91 -18.48 -15.41
N PRO A 188 17.06 -17.77 -15.53
CA PRO A 188 18.34 -18.25 -15.00
C PRO A 188 18.27 -18.51 -13.48
N GLN A 189 19.02 -19.53 -13.02
CA GLN A 189 18.98 -19.93 -11.61
C GLN A 189 19.34 -18.78 -10.65
N ALA A 190 20.39 -18.00 -10.99
CA ALA A 190 20.79 -16.84 -10.18
C ALA A 190 19.69 -15.77 -10.07
N GLU A 191 18.96 -15.52 -11.16
CA GLU A 191 17.85 -14.57 -11.16
C GLU A 191 16.66 -15.12 -10.35
N ARG A 192 16.40 -16.43 -10.44
CA ARG A 192 15.37 -17.10 -9.65
C ARG A 192 15.64 -16.99 -8.15
N GLU A 193 16.90 -17.16 -7.73
CA GLU A 193 17.32 -17.01 -6.33
C GLU A 193 17.17 -15.55 -5.85
N GLU A 194 17.54 -14.61 -6.69
CA GLU A 194 17.40 -13.18 -6.37
C GLU A 194 15.92 -12.77 -6.23
N ILE A 195 15.04 -13.24 -7.12
CA ILE A 195 13.59 -13.01 -7.02
C ILE A 195 13.04 -13.58 -5.71
N ARG A 196 13.43 -14.81 -5.34
CA ARG A 196 13.02 -15.39 -4.04
C ARG A 196 13.48 -14.53 -2.87
N ARG A 197 14.74 -14.10 -2.87
CA ARG A 197 15.30 -13.24 -1.83
C ARG A 197 14.55 -11.92 -1.70
N ILE A 198 14.25 -11.26 -2.83
CA ILE A 198 13.50 -10.00 -2.86
C ILE A 198 12.07 -10.21 -2.37
N ALA A 199 11.36 -11.22 -2.89
CA ALA A 199 9.98 -11.50 -2.53
C ALA A 199 9.82 -11.85 -1.03
N SER A 200 10.77 -12.63 -0.48
CA SER A 200 10.75 -13.03 0.94
C SER A 200 11.16 -11.90 1.90
N LYS A 201 11.70 -10.80 1.41
CA LYS A 201 12.05 -9.63 2.22
C LYS A 201 10.85 -8.75 2.55
N TYR A 202 9.84 -8.75 1.67
CA TYR A 202 8.57 -8.09 1.94
C TYR A 202 7.79 -8.79 3.04
#